data_d43a5eaf72dad2600a08779499089973
#
_entry.id   d43a5eaf72dad2600a08779499089973
#
_cell.length_a   1.000
_cell.length_b   1.000
_cell.length_c   1.000
_cell.angle_alpha   90.00
_cell.angle_beta   90.00
_cell.angle_gamma   90.00
#
_symmetry.space_group_name_H-M   'P 1'
#
loop_
_entity.id
_entity.type
_entity.pdbx_description
1 polymer ?
#
loop_
_entity_poly.entity_id
_entity_poly.type
_entity_poly.pdbx_seq_one_letter_code
_entity_poly.pdbx_strand_id
1 'polypeptide(L)'
;MCNTLMVYSQTKQQSALEKFRAENQQKFNSFRDKNHNDIENFRRETNEKFAQLMANPWTEANVFDAKKEEILRKSPVVKVKDTDKKTNNKIEIAKETIIHTVAKQPQPSAEILEFYSKRTKTTQEIFYFYGTECRVTWSKEMLFKLENVSEKAVSKVWWQLAEREEYDKIIFDCLDLRDELQLCDWGYLKLVETFSNNFYGNKTNESVLMQMYILTQSGYQVRIGMLSGEPKLILLVPSVEEIIGYQYLCPIGLKYYIFDNELNIENRKILFFNHPYPQEQLSSLNISVAPKFAYKAVSYREFESEVTPGLSVSVTSNANLIEFYNSFPQIDKDWSKYARTSLSEELKEVLYPSLEEAISGKTQEEAVNILLNFVQTAFDYKIDVEQFGYERALFPDELFYYPYSDCEDRSILFSVLVHDLLDLNVVILYYPETDITTGHIATAVRFTDDIDGDSFSLKDGRYVVCDPAYIYATAGMTQNDYKTVSPFVYRIWDAN
;
A
#
# COMPACT_ATOMS: atom_id res chain seq x y z
N MET A 1 55.93 36.80 -37.10
CA MET A 1 55.27 35.71 -37.87
C MET A 1 54.82 34.52 -37.03
N CYS A 2 55.42 34.18 -35.86
CA CYS A 2 55.02 33.01 -35.08
C CYS A 2 53.65 33.13 -34.36
N ASN A 3 53.29 34.33 -33.88
CA ASN A 3 52.03 34.52 -33.11
C ASN A 3 50.78 34.48 -34.02
N THR A 4 50.86 34.83 -35.30
CA THR A 4 49.73 34.82 -36.24
C THR A 4 49.36 33.40 -36.70
N LEU A 5 50.32 32.49 -36.78
CA LEU A 5 50.12 31.07 -37.12
C LEU A 5 49.51 30.28 -35.96
N MET A 6 49.82 30.58 -34.69
CA MET A 6 49.22 29.96 -33.52
C MET A 6 47.72 30.33 -33.36
N VAL A 7 47.37 31.58 -33.54
CA VAL A 7 45.98 32.05 -33.48
C VAL A 7 45.13 31.45 -34.59
N TYR A 8 45.67 31.30 -35.78
CA TYR A 8 44.98 30.69 -36.94
C TYR A 8 44.78 29.18 -36.79
N SER A 9 45.69 28.49 -36.08
CA SER A 9 45.57 27.07 -35.73
C SER A 9 44.55 26.84 -34.65
N GLN A 10 44.46 27.68 -33.61
CA GLN A 10 43.48 27.59 -32.56
C GLN A 10 42.06 27.88 -33.02
N THR A 11 41.86 28.88 -33.89
CA THR A 11 40.54 29.18 -34.47
C THR A 11 40.06 28.05 -35.39
N LYS A 12 40.95 27.41 -36.14
CA LYS A 12 40.60 26.27 -36.98
C LYS A 12 40.23 25.01 -36.17
N GLN A 13 40.90 24.75 -35.05
CA GLN A 13 40.59 23.68 -34.13
C GLN A 13 39.26 23.93 -33.38
N GLN A 14 38.99 25.15 -32.94
CA GLN A 14 37.75 25.54 -32.34
C GLN A 14 36.57 25.36 -33.30
N SER A 15 36.69 25.82 -34.53
CA SER A 15 35.63 25.66 -35.53
C SER A 15 35.37 24.18 -35.93
N ALA A 16 36.41 23.35 -35.95
CA ALA A 16 36.29 21.92 -36.19
C ALA A 16 35.59 21.20 -34.98
N LEU A 17 35.89 21.61 -33.76
CA LEU A 17 35.23 21.08 -32.55
C LEU A 17 33.76 21.49 -32.47
N GLU A 18 33.45 22.74 -32.81
CA GLU A 18 32.05 23.22 -32.88
C GLU A 18 31.25 22.49 -33.94
N LYS A 19 31.84 22.26 -35.12
CA LYS A 19 31.22 21.48 -36.21
C LYS A 19 30.96 20.03 -35.78
N PHE A 20 31.95 19.39 -35.12
CA PHE A 20 31.79 18.03 -34.58
C PHE A 20 30.70 17.95 -33.50
N ARG A 21 30.64 18.95 -32.62
CA ARG A 21 29.57 19.03 -31.60
C ARG A 21 28.20 19.19 -32.25
N ALA A 22 28.07 20.08 -33.23
CA ALA A 22 26.82 20.29 -33.98
C ALA A 22 26.37 19.03 -34.74
N GLU A 23 27.29 18.32 -35.39
CA GLU A 23 26.99 17.06 -36.10
C GLU A 23 26.58 15.95 -35.14
N ASN A 24 27.24 15.84 -33.99
CA ASN A 24 26.85 14.88 -32.96
C ASN A 24 25.51 15.23 -32.31
N GLN A 25 25.25 16.49 -32.06
CA GLN A 25 23.96 16.96 -31.57
C GLN A 25 22.83 16.67 -32.58
N GLN A 26 23.09 16.87 -33.85
CA GLN A 26 22.12 16.57 -34.91
C GLN A 26 21.86 15.06 -35.02
N LYS A 27 22.91 14.22 -34.95
CA LYS A 27 22.77 12.76 -34.91
C LYS A 27 22.00 12.28 -33.68
N PHE A 28 22.31 12.85 -32.52
CA PHE A 28 21.60 12.56 -31.29
C PHE A 28 20.13 12.95 -31.38
N ASN A 29 19.84 14.14 -31.90
CA ASN A 29 18.46 14.59 -32.06
C ASN A 29 17.71 13.69 -33.07
N SER A 30 18.31 13.33 -34.20
CA SER A 30 17.67 12.44 -35.19
C SER A 30 17.45 11.01 -34.65
N PHE A 31 18.37 10.49 -33.82
CA PHE A 31 18.21 9.21 -33.17
C PHE A 31 17.06 9.26 -32.13
N ARG A 32 17.05 10.32 -31.32
CA ARG A 32 15.99 10.57 -30.33
C ARG A 32 14.62 10.70 -30.99
N ASP A 33 14.52 11.48 -32.08
CA ASP A 33 13.26 11.71 -32.80
C ASP A 33 12.77 10.44 -33.49
N LYS A 34 13.69 9.60 -33.99
CA LYS A 34 13.34 8.29 -34.55
C LYS A 34 12.81 7.35 -33.46
N ASN A 35 13.48 7.23 -32.31
CA ASN A 35 13.02 6.41 -31.20
C ASN A 35 11.65 6.88 -30.72
N HIS A 36 11.45 8.18 -30.62
CA HIS A 36 10.17 8.76 -30.23
C HIS A 36 9.03 8.35 -31.20
N ASN A 37 9.25 8.46 -32.50
CA ASN A 37 8.26 8.05 -33.49
C ASN A 37 7.99 6.54 -33.48
N ASP A 38 9.01 5.72 -33.23
CA ASP A 38 8.85 4.27 -33.13
C ASP A 38 8.02 3.90 -31.88
N ILE A 39 8.22 4.59 -30.77
CA ILE A 39 7.47 4.44 -29.52
C ILE A 39 5.99 4.84 -29.69
N GLU A 40 5.75 6.01 -30.29
CA GLU A 40 4.38 6.48 -30.56
C GLU A 40 3.62 5.53 -31.50
N ASN A 41 4.28 5.04 -32.55
CA ASN A 41 3.68 4.08 -33.45
C ASN A 41 3.34 2.77 -32.74
N PHE A 42 4.26 2.24 -31.92
CA PHE A 42 4.01 1.03 -31.13
C PHE A 42 2.83 1.21 -30.17
N ARG A 43 2.78 2.32 -29.45
CA ARG A 43 1.69 2.63 -28.52
C ARG A 43 0.36 2.77 -29.25
N ARG A 44 0.34 3.48 -30.38
CA ARG A 44 -0.87 3.63 -31.18
C ARG A 44 -1.37 2.29 -31.69
N GLU A 45 -0.50 1.45 -32.26
CA GLU A 45 -0.86 0.10 -32.72
C GLU A 45 -1.37 -0.78 -31.60
N THR A 46 -0.77 -0.68 -30.41
CA THR A 46 -1.18 -1.43 -29.22
C THR A 46 -2.59 -1.03 -28.79
N ASN A 47 -2.86 0.27 -28.66
CA ASN A 47 -4.17 0.77 -28.28
C ASN A 47 -5.24 0.51 -29.33
N GLU A 48 -4.88 0.56 -30.64
CA GLU A 48 -5.78 0.20 -31.73
C GLU A 48 -6.22 -1.27 -31.65
N LYS A 49 -5.24 -2.19 -31.47
CA LYS A 49 -5.53 -3.62 -31.31
C LYS A 49 -6.36 -3.89 -30.05
N PHE A 50 -6.07 -3.21 -28.94
CA PHE A 50 -6.82 -3.35 -27.71
C PHE A 50 -8.25 -2.85 -27.86
N ALA A 51 -8.47 -1.70 -28.52
CA ALA A 51 -9.81 -1.21 -28.88
C ALA A 51 -10.57 -2.20 -29.76
N GLN A 52 -9.92 -2.78 -30.78
CA GLN A 52 -10.54 -3.80 -31.66
C GLN A 52 -10.98 -5.03 -30.86
N LEU A 53 -10.18 -5.49 -29.90
CA LEU A 53 -10.55 -6.58 -28.99
C LEU A 53 -11.74 -6.21 -28.09
N MET A 54 -11.78 -4.97 -27.57
CA MET A 54 -12.90 -4.48 -26.77
C MET A 54 -14.22 -4.46 -27.51
N ALA A 55 -14.22 -4.25 -28.82
CA ALA A 55 -15.42 -4.23 -29.64
C ALA A 55 -16.05 -5.61 -29.85
N ASN A 56 -15.35 -6.70 -29.52
CA ASN A 56 -15.86 -8.05 -29.59
C ASN A 56 -16.78 -8.35 -28.39
N PRO A 57 -17.66 -9.36 -28.49
CA PRO A 57 -18.52 -9.76 -27.37
C PRO A 57 -17.69 -10.13 -26.12
N TRP A 58 -18.08 -9.58 -24.98
CA TRP A 58 -17.44 -9.88 -23.69
C TRP A 58 -17.95 -11.19 -23.12
N THR A 59 -17.14 -11.82 -22.27
CA THR A 59 -17.46 -13.10 -21.64
C THR A 59 -18.35 -12.89 -20.42
N GLU A 60 -19.39 -13.71 -20.28
CA GLU A 60 -20.23 -13.71 -19.09
C GLU A 60 -19.48 -14.37 -17.91
N ALA A 61 -19.46 -13.72 -16.77
CA ALA A 61 -18.87 -14.22 -15.54
C ALA A 61 -19.85 -14.13 -14.37
N ASN A 62 -19.76 -15.12 -13.47
CA ASN A 62 -20.52 -15.11 -12.22
C ASN A 62 -19.83 -14.22 -11.20
N VAL A 63 -20.66 -13.53 -10.42
CA VAL A 63 -20.23 -12.81 -9.23
C VAL A 63 -20.26 -13.78 -8.06
N PHE A 64 -19.21 -13.76 -7.26
CA PHE A 64 -19.12 -14.48 -6.00
C PHE A 64 -19.35 -13.52 -4.84
N ASP A 65 -20.00 -14.02 -3.81
CA ASP A 65 -20.26 -13.25 -2.59
C ASP A 65 -18.95 -12.86 -1.91
N ALA A 66 -19.00 -11.72 -1.23
CA ALA A 66 -17.92 -11.27 -0.39
C ALA A 66 -17.56 -12.33 0.65
N LYS A 67 -16.25 -12.54 0.86
CA LYS A 67 -15.80 -13.32 2.00
C LYS A 67 -16.23 -12.57 3.26
N LYS A 68 -16.93 -13.27 4.15
CA LYS A 68 -17.26 -12.76 5.47
C LYS A 68 -16.06 -12.88 6.35
N GLU A 69 -15.91 -11.91 7.21
CA GLU A 69 -14.91 -11.89 8.24
C GLU A 69 -15.14 -13.04 9.22
N GLU A 70 -14.06 -13.70 9.61
CA GLU A 70 -14.08 -14.70 10.65
C GLU A 70 -13.80 -14.00 11.99
N ILE A 71 -14.81 -13.91 12.83
CA ILE A 71 -14.68 -13.34 14.17
C ILE A 71 -13.81 -14.29 15.00
N LEU A 72 -12.63 -13.85 15.38
CA LEU A 72 -11.76 -14.56 16.28
C LEU A 72 -12.23 -14.36 17.72
N ARG A 73 -12.41 -15.44 18.49
CA ARG A 73 -12.57 -15.29 19.93
C ARG A 73 -11.22 -14.88 20.51
N LYS A 74 -11.10 -13.64 20.92
CA LYS A 74 -9.89 -13.07 21.54
C LYS A 74 -10.01 -13.06 23.05
N SER A 75 -8.87 -13.19 23.73
CA SER A 75 -8.82 -13.06 25.18
C SER A 75 -9.01 -11.60 25.61
N PRO A 76 -9.67 -11.35 26.76
CA PRO A 76 -9.53 -10.08 27.44
C PRO A 76 -8.06 -9.85 27.79
N VAL A 77 -7.69 -8.60 28.08
CA VAL A 77 -6.33 -8.28 28.52
C VAL A 77 -5.90 -9.14 29.72
N VAL A 78 -4.71 -9.72 29.64
CA VAL A 78 -4.13 -10.55 30.69
C VAL A 78 -2.95 -9.79 31.32
N LYS A 79 -2.90 -9.79 32.65
CA LYS A 79 -1.77 -9.21 33.41
C LYS A 79 -0.91 -10.32 34.01
N VAL A 80 0.40 -10.11 34.08
CA VAL A 80 1.33 -10.99 34.78
C VAL A 80 0.91 -11.12 36.24
N LYS A 81 0.86 -12.36 36.74
CA LYS A 81 0.60 -12.68 38.15
C LYS A 81 1.92 -12.92 38.88
N ASP A 82 1.95 -12.75 40.21
CA ASP A 82 3.14 -13.00 41.03
C ASP A 82 3.67 -14.44 40.91
N THR A 83 2.82 -15.37 40.47
CA THR A 83 3.18 -16.78 40.24
C THR A 83 3.82 -17.02 38.87
N ASP A 84 3.67 -16.09 37.94
CA ASP A 84 4.17 -16.22 36.59
C ASP A 84 5.68 -15.95 36.57
N LYS A 85 6.42 -16.85 35.98
CA LYS A 85 7.88 -16.76 35.93
C LYS A 85 8.34 -16.86 34.47
N LYS A 86 9.38 -16.13 34.19
CA LYS A 86 10.16 -16.31 32.96
C LYS A 86 10.69 -17.74 32.93
N THR A 87 10.50 -18.42 31.82
CA THR A 87 10.93 -19.78 31.57
C THR A 87 11.83 -19.83 30.35
N ASN A 88 12.55 -20.92 30.12
CA ASN A 88 13.41 -21.11 28.97
C ASN A 88 12.85 -22.23 28.08
N ASN A 89 11.55 -22.19 27.79
CA ASN A 89 10.93 -23.20 26.97
C ASN A 89 11.30 -23.02 25.51
N LYS A 90 11.58 -24.14 24.83
CA LYS A 90 11.66 -24.17 23.38
C LYS A 90 10.27 -24.37 22.81
N ILE A 91 9.78 -23.35 22.10
CA ILE A 91 8.46 -23.36 21.47
C ILE A 91 8.55 -24.11 20.14
N GLU A 92 7.60 -24.99 19.88
CA GLU A 92 7.41 -25.60 18.55
C GLU A 92 6.52 -24.67 17.71
N ILE A 93 6.98 -24.31 16.52
CA ILE A 93 6.20 -23.51 15.58
C ILE A 93 5.36 -24.42 14.68
N ALA A 94 4.11 -24.05 14.41
CA ALA A 94 3.22 -24.79 13.52
C ALA A 94 3.63 -24.62 12.05
N LYS A 95 3.90 -23.38 11.65
CA LYS A 95 4.31 -23.03 10.28
C LYS A 95 4.94 -21.63 10.27
N GLU A 96 5.95 -21.47 9.43
CA GLU A 96 6.51 -20.17 9.07
C GLU A 96 5.89 -19.72 7.73
N THR A 97 5.37 -18.50 7.67
CA THR A 97 4.91 -17.90 6.41
C THR A 97 6.10 -17.32 5.66
N ILE A 98 6.10 -17.53 4.35
CA ILE A 98 7.11 -16.94 3.48
C ILE A 98 6.73 -15.46 3.27
N ILE A 99 7.72 -14.57 3.38
CA ILE A 99 7.55 -13.18 2.96
C ILE A 99 7.29 -13.19 1.45
N HIS A 100 6.16 -12.68 1.05
CA HIS A 100 6.00 -12.27 -0.33
C HIS A 100 6.78 -10.98 -0.52
N THR A 101 7.85 -11.03 -1.31
CA THR A 101 8.60 -9.83 -1.71
C THR A 101 7.61 -8.74 -2.10
N VAL A 102 7.72 -7.57 -1.51
CA VAL A 102 6.87 -6.44 -1.90
C VAL A 102 7.07 -6.22 -3.40
N ALA A 103 6.05 -6.52 -4.19
CA ALA A 103 6.11 -6.31 -5.62
C ALA A 103 6.37 -4.82 -5.86
N LYS A 104 7.27 -4.50 -6.80
CA LYS A 104 7.43 -3.11 -7.23
C LYS A 104 6.09 -2.62 -7.77
N GLN A 105 5.76 -1.38 -7.46
CA GLN A 105 4.56 -0.75 -8.00
C GLN A 105 4.55 -0.85 -9.53
N PRO A 106 3.39 -1.14 -10.13
CA PRO A 106 3.23 -1.11 -11.57
C PRO A 106 3.75 0.21 -12.15
N GLN A 107 4.45 0.10 -13.25
CA GLN A 107 5.02 1.25 -13.95
C GLN A 107 4.53 1.22 -15.40
N PRO A 108 4.29 2.37 -16.02
CA PRO A 108 4.10 2.44 -17.45
C PRO A 108 5.31 1.87 -18.17
N SER A 109 5.14 1.41 -19.41
CA SER A 109 6.27 0.88 -20.17
C SER A 109 7.41 1.91 -20.27
N ALA A 110 8.65 1.43 -20.35
CA ALA A 110 9.83 2.31 -20.43
C ALA A 110 9.73 3.30 -21.60
N GLU A 111 9.05 2.89 -22.65
CA GLU A 111 8.80 3.72 -23.83
C GLU A 111 7.87 4.90 -23.52
N ILE A 112 6.84 4.69 -22.71
CA ILE A 112 5.93 5.76 -22.24
C ILE A 112 6.68 6.73 -21.32
N LEU A 113 7.55 6.24 -20.45
CA LEU A 113 8.34 7.07 -19.54
C LEU A 113 9.32 8.02 -20.27
N GLU A 114 9.88 7.62 -21.44
CA GLU A 114 10.75 8.49 -22.23
C GLU A 114 9.98 9.68 -22.83
N PHE A 115 8.71 9.48 -23.17
CA PHE A 115 7.80 10.54 -23.64
C PHE A 115 7.54 11.61 -22.55
N TYR A 116 7.58 11.20 -21.32
CA TYR A 116 7.33 11.96 -20.12
C TYR A 116 8.22 13.19 -19.92
N SER A 117 9.48 13.08 -20.27
CA SER A 117 10.50 14.08 -19.95
C SER A 117 10.36 15.40 -20.73
N LYS A 118 9.41 15.50 -21.68
CA LYS A 118 9.24 16.65 -22.59
C LYS A 118 8.02 17.53 -22.32
N ARG A 119 7.44 17.44 -21.13
CA ARG A 119 6.21 18.17 -20.78
C ARG A 119 6.29 19.67 -20.98
N THR A 120 5.33 20.23 -21.70
CA THR A 120 4.96 21.64 -21.59
C THR A 120 3.90 21.82 -20.52
N LYS A 121 4.07 22.80 -19.62
CA LYS A 121 3.04 23.14 -18.63
C LYS A 121 1.77 23.58 -19.35
N THR A 122 0.67 22.88 -19.09
CA THR A 122 -0.67 23.21 -19.57
C THR A 122 -1.50 23.76 -18.42
N THR A 123 -2.69 24.28 -18.73
CA THR A 123 -3.65 24.69 -17.71
C THR A 123 -3.97 23.51 -16.81
N GLN A 124 -3.85 23.71 -15.50
CA GLN A 124 -4.15 22.70 -14.51
C GLN A 124 -5.41 23.09 -13.73
N GLU A 125 -6.25 22.09 -13.46
CA GLU A 125 -7.41 22.20 -12.59
C GLU A 125 -7.12 21.56 -11.24
N ILE A 126 -7.85 21.97 -10.22
CA ILE A 126 -7.65 21.54 -8.84
C ILE A 126 -8.76 20.57 -8.45
N PHE A 127 -8.38 19.50 -7.76
CA PHE A 127 -9.28 18.64 -6.98
C PHE A 127 -8.64 18.32 -5.63
N TYR A 128 -9.42 17.76 -4.70
CA TYR A 128 -8.92 17.43 -3.36
C TYR A 128 -8.96 15.92 -3.16
N PHE A 129 -7.86 15.41 -2.62
CA PHE A 129 -7.69 14.00 -2.30
C PHE A 129 -7.24 13.87 -0.84
N TYR A 130 -8.06 13.27 0.02
CA TYR A 130 -7.87 13.27 1.48
C TYR A 130 -7.37 14.62 1.99
N GLY A 131 -8.14 15.67 1.71
CA GLY A 131 -7.85 17.05 2.12
C GLY A 131 -6.64 17.71 1.46
N THR A 132 -5.87 17.00 0.64
CA THR A 132 -4.69 17.51 -0.06
C THR A 132 -5.07 18.09 -1.41
N GLU A 133 -4.60 19.30 -1.70
CA GLU A 133 -4.79 19.92 -3.00
C GLU A 133 -3.95 19.20 -4.06
N CYS A 134 -4.61 18.65 -5.06
CA CYS A 134 -3.99 17.98 -6.21
C CYS A 134 -4.26 18.76 -7.48
N ARG A 135 -3.27 18.80 -8.37
CA ARG A 135 -3.34 19.54 -9.64
C ARG A 135 -3.10 18.61 -10.82
N VAL A 136 -4.02 18.64 -11.78
CA VAL A 136 -3.92 17.83 -13.00
C VAL A 136 -4.22 18.65 -14.22
N THR A 137 -3.64 18.28 -15.36
CA THR A 137 -3.99 18.83 -16.67
C THR A 137 -5.44 18.44 -17.00
N TRP A 138 -6.30 19.44 -17.11
CA TRP A 138 -7.71 19.21 -17.40
C TRP A 138 -8.32 20.42 -18.11
N SER A 139 -9.30 20.15 -18.99
CA SER A 139 -10.18 21.16 -19.56
C SER A 139 -11.53 20.53 -19.92
N LYS A 140 -12.55 21.37 -20.08
CA LYS A 140 -13.91 20.91 -20.45
C LYS A 140 -13.95 20.21 -21.82
N GLU A 141 -13.02 20.52 -22.72
CA GLU A 141 -12.88 19.92 -24.04
C GLU A 141 -12.42 18.45 -23.97
N MET A 142 -11.90 18.03 -22.80
CA MET A 142 -11.50 16.66 -22.53
C MET A 142 -12.67 15.79 -22.06
N LEU A 143 -13.84 16.38 -21.80
CA LEU A 143 -15.05 15.59 -21.50
C LEU A 143 -15.42 14.74 -22.72
N PHE A 144 -15.57 13.45 -22.49
CA PHE A 144 -16.19 12.55 -23.43
C PHE A 144 -17.55 12.07 -22.90
N LYS A 145 -18.38 11.58 -23.77
CA LYS A 145 -19.67 10.99 -23.43
C LYS A 145 -19.80 9.61 -24.04
N LEU A 146 -20.22 8.66 -23.23
CA LEU A 146 -20.58 7.33 -23.69
C LEU A 146 -21.99 7.35 -24.27
N GLU A 147 -22.14 7.05 -25.56
CA GLU A 147 -23.44 7.09 -26.26
C GLU A 147 -24.42 6.05 -25.69
N ASN A 148 -23.91 4.89 -25.33
CA ASN A 148 -24.61 3.80 -24.67
C ASN A 148 -23.58 2.87 -24.00
N VAL A 149 -24.07 1.94 -23.18
CA VAL A 149 -23.20 0.94 -22.55
C VAL A 149 -23.20 -0.32 -23.43
N SER A 150 -22.19 -0.41 -24.29
CA SER A 150 -21.94 -1.56 -25.16
C SER A 150 -20.44 -1.67 -25.47
N GLU A 151 -20.01 -2.87 -25.86
CA GLU A 151 -18.61 -3.16 -26.21
C GLU A 151 -18.08 -2.18 -27.27
N LYS A 152 -18.89 -1.89 -28.29
CA LYS A 152 -18.52 -0.97 -29.38
C LYS A 152 -18.39 0.48 -28.90
N ALA A 153 -19.27 0.93 -28.02
CA ALA A 153 -19.21 2.28 -27.48
C ALA A 153 -18.01 2.45 -26.55
N VAL A 154 -17.72 1.47 -25.69
CA VAL A 154 -16.52 1.44 -24.84
C VAL A 154 -15.25 1.43 -25.69
N SER A 155 -15.18 0.57 -26.70
CA SER A 155 -14.06 0.51 -27.64
C SER A 155 -13.81 1.85 -28.35
N LYS A 156 -14.88 2.52 -28.83
CA LYS A 156 -14.79 3.81 -29.50
C LYS A 156 -14.21 4.88 -28.58
N VAL A 157 -14.67 4.93 -27.33
CA VAL A 157 -14.16 5.89 -26.35
C VAL A 157 -12.71 5.58 -26.00
N TRP A 158 -12.36 4.30 -25.75
CA TRP A 158 -10.96 3.93 -25.52
C TRP A 158 -10.04 4.46 -26.61
N TRP A 159 -10.42 4.26 -27.87
CA TRP A 159 -9.63 4.75 -29.01
C TRP A 159 -9.52 6.28 -29.03
N GLN A 160 -10.61 7.01 -28.75
CA GLN A 160 -10.60 8.47 -28.64
C GLN A 160 -9.66 8.98 -27.56
N LEU A 161 -9.58 8.28 -26.41
CA LEU A 161 -8.64 8.63 -25.33
C LEU A 161 -7.19 8.39 -25.76
N ALA A 162 -6.94 7.27 -26.43
CA ALA A 162 -5.60 6.84 -26.82
C ALA A 162 -4.99 7.64 -27.98
N GLU A 163 -5.83 8.27 -28.83
CA GLU A 163 -5.37 9.11 -29.96
C GLU A 163 -4.97 10.54 -29.56
N ARG A 164 -5.32 10.97 -28.35
CA ARG A 164 -5.17 12.37 -27.92
C ARG A 164 -4.14 12.51 -26.83
N GLU A 165 -3.04 13.20 -27.12
CA GLU A 165 -1.93 13.46 -26.18
C GLU A 165 -2.35 14.17 -24.88
N GLU A 166 -3.48 14.89 -24.88
CA GLU A 166 -3.96 15.56 -23.67
C GLU A 166 -4.26 14.57 -22.53
N TYR A 167 -4.77 13.37 -22.86
CA TYR A 167 -5.02 12.33 -21.86
C TYR A 167 -3.75 11.72 -21.32
N ASP A 168 -2.66 11.72 -22.07
CA ASP A 168 -1.36 11.28 -21.58
C ASP A 168 -0.85 12.17 -20.46
N LYS A 169 -1.10 13.49 -20.57
CA LYS A 169 -0.73 14.45 -19.54
C LYS A 169 -1.45 14.16 -18.21
N ILE A 170 -2.71 13.73 -18.28
CA ILE A 170 -3.47 13.31 -17.07
C ILE A 170 -2.81 12.11 -16.42
N ILE A 171 -2.45 11.07 -17.20
CA ILE A 171 -1.80 9.87 -16.68
C ILE A 171 -0.54 10.27 -15.92
N PHE A 172 0.24 11.15 -16.51
CA PHE A 172 1.48 11.60 -15.94
C PHE A 172 1.27 12.45 -14.67
N ASP A 173 0.31 13.37 -14.67
CA ASP A 173 0.00 14.14 -13.47
C ASP A 173 -0.44 13.23 -12.33
N CYS A 174 -1.23 12.19 -12.62
CA CYS A 174 -1.62 11.19 -11.63
C CYS A 174 -0.42 10.38 -11.10
N LEU A 175 0.54 10.02 -11.96
CA LEU A 175 1.75 9.32 -11.55
C LEU A 175 2.69 10.20 -10.72
N ASP A 176 2.82 11.50 -11.08
CA ASP A 176 3.58 12.45 -10.26
C ASP A 176 2.94 12.59 -8.87
N LEU A 177 1.61 12.72 -8.80
CA LEU A 177 0.88 12.77 -7.54
C LEU A 177 1.04 11.48 -6.71
N ARG A 178 1.06 10.30 -7.36
CA ARG A 178 1.37 9.03 -6.69
C ARG A 178 2.72 9.08 -5.98
N ASP A 179 3.74 9.55 -6.68
CA ASP A 179 5.10 9.60 -6.17
C ASP A 179 5.28 10.72 -5.14
N GLU A 180 4.70 11.90 -5.36
CA GLU A 180 4.73 13.04 -4.45
C GLU A 180 4.05 12.75 -3.12
N LEU A 181 2.86 12.14 -3.16
CA LEU A 181 2.10 11.76 -1.99
C LEU A 181 2.52 10.40 -1.39
N GLN A 182 3.51 9.74 -1.96
CA GLN A 182 3.99 8.41 -1.56
C GLN A 182 2.87 7.37 -1.49
N LEU A 183 1.96 7.37 -2.46
CA LEU A 183 0.81 6.48 -2.47
C LEU A 183 1.24 5.04 -2.78
N CYS A 184 0.74 4.10 -1.99
CA CYS A 184 0.72 2.69 -2.37
C CYS A 184 -0.28 2.45 -3.52
N ASP A 185 -0.37 1.24 -4.02
CA ASP A 185 -1.28 0.92 -5.14
C ASP A 185 -2.75 1.21 -4.81
N TRP A 186 -3.20 0.91 -3.58
CA TRP A 186 -4.54 1.30 -3.14
C TRP A 186 -4.74 2.81 -3.18
N GLY A 187 -3.77 3.57 -2.66
CA GLY A 187 -3.80 5.03 -2.69
C GLY A 187 -3.88 5.58 -4.11
N TYR A 188 -3.15 4.98 -5.04
CA TYR A 188 -3.21 5.36 -6.45
C TYR A 188 -4.56 5.02 -7.11
N LEU A 189 -5.12 3.85 -6.83
CA LEU A 189 -6.48 3.48 -7.26
C LEU A 189 -7.51 4.52 -6.77
N LYS A 190 -7.44 4.92 -5.51
CA LYS A 190 -8.34 5.91 -4.90
C LYS A 190 -8.10 7.32 -5.45
N LEU A 191 -6.86 7.69 -5.76
CA LEU A 191 -6.54 8.97 -6.41
C LEU A 191 -7.22 9.06 -7.79
N VAL A 192 -7.05 8.02 -8.62
CA VAL A 192 -7.62 7.94 -9.96
C VAL A 192 -9.16 7.90 -9.90
N GLU A 193 -9.73 7.20 -8.93
CA GLU A 193 -11.18 7.21 -8.68
C GLU A 193 -11.67 8.63 -8.33
N THR A 194 -11.00 9.30 -7.39
CA THR A 194 -11.35 10.65 -6.95
C THR A 194 -11.24 11.66 -8.08
N PHE A 195 -10.15 11.63 -8.84
CA PHE A 195 -9.98 12.44 -10.05
C PHE A 195 -11.13 12.20 -11.04
N SER A 196 -11.39 10.96 -11.40
CA SER A 196 -12.38 10.59 -12.40
C SER A 196 -13.80 11.00 -11.96
N ASN A 197 -14.14 10.77 -10.69
CA ASN A 197 -15.43 11.17 -10.13
C ASN A 197 -15.60 12.70 -10.09
N ASN A 198 -14.54 13.44 -9.79
CA ASN A 198 -14.58 14.91 -9.73
C ASN A 198 -14.89 15.52 -11.10
N PHE A 199 -14.28 15.02 -12.17
CA PHE A 199 -14.36 15.63 -13.49
C PHE A 199 -15.39 15.00 -14.43
N TYR A 200 -15.72 13.71 -14.27
CA TYR A 200 -16.67 12.98 -15.11
C TYR A 200 -18.00 12.67 -14.40
N GLY A 201 -18.11 13.00 -13.12
CA GLY A 201 -19.27 12.72 -12.28
C GLY A 201 -19.13 11.45 -11.44
N ASN A 202 -19.70 11.50 -10.24
CA ASN A 202 -19.56 10.44 -9.25
C ASN A 202 -20.13 9.12 -9.77
N LYS A 203 -19.27 8.10 -9.86
CA LYS A 203 -19.60 6.72 -10.28
C LYS A 203 -20.35 6.61 -11.61
N THR A 204 -20.16 7.57 -12.52
CA THR A 204 -20.70 7.49 -13.89
C THR A 204 -19.96 6.45 -14.72
N ASN A 205 -20.53 6.02 -15.84
CA ASN A 205 -19.86 5.11 -16.76
C ASN A 205 -18.60 5.73 -17.38
N GLU A 206 -18.65 7.04 -17.61
CA GLU A 206 -17.51 7.82 -18.08
C GLU A 206 -16.38 7.86 -17.04
N SER A 207 -16.72 8.05 -15.75
CA SER A 207 -15.75 7.99 -14.65
C SER A 207 -15.08 6.61 -14.58
N VAL A 208 -15.85 5.53 -14.61
CA VAL A 208 -15.32 4.16 -14.57
C VAL A 208 -14.41 3.88 -15.77
N LEU A 209 -14.79 4.33 -16.97
CA LEU A 209 -13.98 4.14 -18.17
C LEU A 209 -12.69 4.95 -18.12
N MET A 210 -12.73 6.17 -17.56
CA MET A 210 -11.53 6.98 -17.37
C MET A 210 -10.58 6.35 -16.33
N GLN A 211 -11.11 5.81 -15.23
CA GLN A 211 -10.32 5.04 -14.27
C GLN A 211 -9.61 3.86 -14.95
N MET A 212 -10.36 3.05 -15.70
CA MET A 212 -9.77 1.94 -16.43
C MET A 212 -8.64 2.42 -17.36
N TYR A 213 -8.86 3.50 -18.11
CA TYR A 213 -7.88 4.02 -19.07
C TYR A 213 -6.59 4.47 -18.35
N ILE A 214 -6.70 5.33 -17.32
CA ILE A 214 -5.54 5.82 -16.58
C ILE A 214 -4.77 4.65 -15.95
N LEU A 215 -5.45 3.76 -15.23
CA LEU A 215 -4.81 2.64 -14.55
C LEU A 215 -4.12 1.69 -15.52
N THR A 216 -4.76 1.33 -16.64
CA THR A 216 -4.15 0.47 -17.66
C THR A 216 -2.91 1.13 -18.27
N GLN A 217 -2.98 2.41 -18.62
CA GLN A 217 -1.84 3.14 -19.19
C GLN A 217 -0.72 3.36 -18.16
N SER A 218 -1.05 3.40 -16.88
CA SER A 218 -0.08 3.43 -15.77
C SER A 218 0.55 2.06 -15.47
N GLY A 219 0.20 1.02 -16.22
CA GLY A 219 0.77 -0.33 -16.10
C GLY A 219 0.00 -1.27 -15.15
N TYR A 220 -1.14 -0.85 -14.61
CA TYR A 220 -1.93 -1.69 -13.72
C TYR A 220 -2.81 -2.67 -14.49
N GLN A 221 -2.81 -3.92 -14.02
CA GLN A 221 -3.77 -4.91 -14.49
C GLN A 221 -5.14 -4.60 -13.86
N VAL A 222 -6.04 -4.04 -14.65
CA VAL A 222 -7.44 -3.84 -14.29
C VAL A 222 -8.33 -4.32 -15.43
N ARG A 223 -9.61 -4.54 -15.15
CA ARG A 223 -10.59 -4.95 -16.16
C ARG A 223 -11.85 -4.10 -16.04
N ILE A 224 -12.66 -4.17 -17.07
CA ILE A 224 -13.97 -3.54 -17.09
C ILE A 224 -15.05 -4.59 -17.29
N GLY A 225 -16.14 -4.44 -16.56
CA GLY A 225 -17.34 -5.26 -16.68
C GLY A 225 -18.55 -4.42 -16.97
N MET A 226 -19.57 -5.06 -17.54
CA MET A 226 -20.90 -4.52 -17.81
C MET A 226 -21.93 -5.34 -17.03
N LEU A 227 -22.72 -4.68 -16.20
CA LEU A 227 -23.73 -5.37 -15.40
C LEU A 227 -24.88 -5.83 -16.31
N SER A 228 -25.20 -7.13 -16.27
CA SER A 228 -26.30 -7.69 -17.07
C SER A 228 -27.65 -7.08 -16.68
N GLY A 229 -28.37 -6.58 -17.68
CA GLY A 229 -29.70 -5.99 -17.48
C GLY A 229 -29.71 -4.54 -16.98
N GLU A 230 -28.54 -3.91 -16.84
CA GLU A 230 -28.42 -2.52 -16.44
C GLU A 230 -27.27 -1.85 -17.22
N PRO A 231 -27.44 -0.63 -17.75
CA PRO A 231 -26.38 0.07 -18.49
C PRO A 231 -25.33 0.65 -17.53
N LYS A 232 -24.64 -0.21 -16.78
CA LYS A 232 -23.65 0.18 -15.77
C LYS A 232 -22.31 -0.51 -16.03
N LEU A 233 -21.23 0.29 -16.11
CA LEU A 233 -19.86 -0.19 -16.15
C LEU A 233 -19.32 -0.35 -14.73
N ILE A 234 -18.44 -1.31 -14.56
CA ILE A 234 -17.83 -1.67 -13.28
C ILE A 234 -16.32 -1.84 -13.49
N LEU A 235 -15.52 -1.17 -12.65
CA LEU A 235 -14.09 -1.42 -12.59
C LEU A 235 -13.82 -2.69 -11.79
N LEU A 236 -12.97 -3.55 -12.33
CA LEU A 236 -12.59 -4.84 -11.77
C LEU A 236 -11.10 -4.82 -11.46
N VAL A 237 -10.74 -4.91 -10.20
CA VAL A 237 -9.35 -4.82 -9.73
C VAL A 237 -8.91 -6.19 -9.22
N PRO A 238 -7.89 -6.80 -9.83
CA PRO A 238 -7.40 -8.09 -9.37
C PRO A 238 -6.56 -7.95 -8.11
N SER A 239 -6.62 -8.97 -7.25
CA SER A 239 -5.72 -9.12 -6.12
C SER A 239 -5.36 -10.58 -5.91
N VAL A 240 -4.11 -10.81 -5.49
CA VAL A 240 -3.65 -12.12 -5.00
C VAL A 240 -3.98 -12.29 -3.52
N GLU A 241 -4.21 -11.18 -2.82
CA GLU A 241 -4.65 -11.17 -1.44
C GLU A 241 -6.11 -11.57 -1.33
N GLU A 242 -6.44 -12.26 -0.24
CA GLU A 242 -7.82 -12.49 0.16
C GLU A 242 -8.37 -11.22 0.81
N ILE A 243 -9.29 -10.55 0.11
CA ILE A 243 -9.90 -9.30 0.58
C ILE A 243 -11.27 -9.60 1.18
N ILE A 244 -11.52 -9.04 2.35
CA ILE A 244 -12.76 -9.22 3.10
C ILE A 244 -13.78 -8.14 2.72
N GLY A 245 -15.06 -8.50 2.67
CA GLY A 245 -16.17 -7.56 2.54
C GLY A 245 -16.49 -7.12 1.11
N TYR A 246 -15.78 -7.62 0.09
CA TYR A 246 -16.03 -7.25 -1.31
C TYR A 246 -16.38 -8.43 -2.19
N GLN A 247 -17.40 -8.26 -3.05
CA GLN A 247 -17.76 -9.24 -4.08
C GLN A 247 -16.70 -9.30 -5.18
N TYR A 248 -16.55 -10.42 -5.85
CA TYR A 248 -15.52 -10.62 -6.85
C TYR A 248 -15.95 -11.55 -7.99
N LEU A 249 -15.21 -11.48 -9.10
CA LEU A 249 -15.22 -12.47 -10.19
C LEU A 249 -13.95 -13.32 -10.08
N CYS A 250 -14.03 -14.59 -10.50
CA CYS A 250 -12.87 -15.49 -10.54
C CYS A 250 -12.81 -16.30 -11.84
N PRO A 251 -12.67 -15.66 -13.01
CA PRO A 251 -12.81 -16.32 -14.31
C PRO A 251 -11.66 -17.28 -14.66
N ILE A 252 -10.46 -17.04 -14.15
CA ILE A 252 -9.23 -17.79 -14.47
C ILE A 252 -8.37 -18.10 -13.23
N GLY A 253 -9.01 -18.25 -12.06
CA GLY A 253 -8.32 -18.52 -10.80
C GLY A 253 -7.76 -17.26 -10.10
N LEU A 254 -7.82 -16.09 -10.73
CA LEU A 254 -7.49 -14.80 -10.14
C LEU A 254 -8.80 -14.07 -9.77
N LYS A 255 -8.87 -13.58 -8.53
CA LYS A 255 -10.02 -12.81 -8.05
C LYS A 255 -9.93 -11.37 -8.51
N TYR A 256 -11.00 -10.88 -9.13
CA TYR A 256 -11.19 -9.49 -9.52
C TYR A 256 -12.25 -8.89 -8.62
N TYR A 257 -11.85 -8.03 -7.70
CA TYR A 257 -12.74 -7.43 -6.71
C TYR A 257 -13.48 -6.22 -7.26
N ILE A 258 -14.67 -5.99 -6.72
CA ILE A 258 -15.54 -4.86 -7.03
C ILE A 258 -15.58 -3.96 -5.79
N PHE A 259 -14.80 -2.89 -5.80
CA PHE A 259 -14.68 -1.95 -4.68
C PHE A 259 -15.80 -0.89 -4.65
N ASP A 260 -17.03 -1.31 -4.99
CA ASP A 260 -18.25 -0.49 -4.91
C ASP A 260 -19.32 -1.23 -4.12
N ASN A 261 -19.32 -1.06 -2.79
CA ASN A 261 -20.29 -1.70 -1.89
C ASN A 261 -21.72 -1.15 -2.02
N GLU A 262 -21.93 -0.02 -2.71
CA GLU A 262 -23.26 0.52 -2.96
C GLU A 262 -23.94 -0.16 -4.17
N LEU A 263 -23.15 -0.84 -4.98
CA LEU A 263 -23.65 -1.50 -6.17
C LEU A 263 -24.36 -2.81 -5.81
N ASN A 264 -25.64 -2.88 -6.07
CA ASN A 264 -26.40 -4.14 -5.90
C ASN A 264 -26.15 -5.06 -7.10
N ILE A 265 -25.26 -6.04 -6.91
CA ILE A 265 -24.91 -7.05 -7.91
C ILE A 265 -25.30 -8.48 -7.50
N GLU A 266 -26.04 -8.63 -6.42
CA GLU A 266 -26.50 -9.91 -5.92
C GLU A 266 -27.32 -10.67 -6.98
N ASN A 267 -26.94 -11.93 -7.23
CA ASN A 267 -27.56 -12.81 -8.24
C ASN A 267 -27.51 -12.27 -9.69
N ARG A 268 -26.62 -11.32 -9.99
CA ARG A 268 -26.42 -10.79 -11.35
C ARG A 268 -25.17 -11.38 -11.98
N LYS A 269 -25.13 -11.31 -13.30
CA LYS A 269 -23.94 -11.64 -14.10
C LYS A 269 -23.31 -10.39 -14.64
N ILE A 270 -22.01 -10.47 -14.89
CA ILE A 270 -21.24 -9.40 -15.47
C ILE A 270 -20.68 -9.89 -16.81
N LEU A 271 -20.90 -9.10 -17.86
CA LEU A 271 -20.14 -9.24 -19.10
C LEU A 271 -18.78 -8.62 -18.88
N PHE A 272 -17.74 -9.41 -19.03
CA PHE A 272 -16.39 -9.11 -18.55
C PHE A 272 -15.41 -9.07 -19.73
N PHE A 273 -14.71 -7.96 -19.90
CA PHE A 273 -13.65 -7.82 -20.87
C PHE A 273 -12.33 -8.34 -20.29
N ASN A 274 -11.93 -9.54 -20.71
CA ASN A 274 -10.75 -10.24 -20.17
C ASN A 274 -9.64 -10.40 -21.20
N HIS A 275 -9.16 -9.29 -21.75
CA HIS A 275 -7.94 -9.30 -22.55
C HIS A 275 -6.82 -8.56 -21.82
N PRO A 276 -5.60 -9.13 -21.76
CA PRO A 276 -4.47 -8.47 -21.13
C PRO A 276 -4.02 -7.26 -21.96
N TYR A 277 -3.64 -6.19 -21.27
CA TYR A 277 -2.89 -5.11 -21.86
C TYR A 277 -1.38 -5.45 -21.77
N PRO A 278 -0.57 -5.14 -22.79
CA PRO A 278 0.86 -5.46 -22.77
C PRO A 278 1.57 -4.88 -21.54
N GLN A 279 2.42 -5.68 -20.90
CA GLN A 279 3.24 -5.31 -19.73
C GLN A 279 2.47 -4.95 -18.46
N GLU A 280 1.15 -5.18 -18.41
CA GLU A 280 0.37 -4.95 -17.19
C GLU A 280 0.88 -5.78 -16.00
N GLN A 281 0.78 -5.22 -14.81
CA GLN A 281 1.21 -5.84 -13.56
C GLN A 281 0.09 -5.80 -12.53
N LEU A 282 0.06 -6.81 -11.66
CA LEU A 282 -0.87 -6.85 -10.52
C LEU A 282 -0.55 -5.74 -9.53
N SER A 283 -1.58 -5.11 -9.00
CA SER A 283 -1.45 -4.24 -7.84
C SER A 283 -1.15 -5.06 -6.58
N SER A 284 -0.42 -4.45 -5.65
CA SER A 284 -0.13 -5.02 -4.34
C SER A 284 -0.77 -4.18 -3.25
N LEU A 285 -1.60 -4.79 -2.43
CA LEU A 285 -2.24 -4.13 -1.29
C LEU A 285 -1.28 -4.08 -0.09
N ASN A 286 -0.12 -3.48 -0.28
CA ASN A 286 0.87 -3.25 0.76
C ASN A 286 1.14 -1.75 0.90
N ILE A 287 1.25 -1.30 2.14
CA ILE A 287 1.72 0.04 2.47
C ILE A 287 3.06 -0.13 3.18
N SER A 288 4.14 0.39 2.61
CA SER A 288 5.46 0.38 3.26
C SER A 288 5.79 1.73 3.91
N VAL A 289 5.22 2.80 3.38
CA VAL A 289 5.41 4.17 3.88
C VAL A 289 4.04 4.81 4.03
N ALA A 290 3.81 5.51 5.13
CA ALA A 290 2.58 6.27 5.34
C ALA A 290 2.43 7.34 4.25
N PRO A 291 1.27 7.42 3.57
CA PRO A 291 1.03 8.45 2.57
C PRO A 291 1.10 9.87 3.15
N LYS A 292 1.57 10.82 2.34
CA LYS A 292 1.68 12.23 2.71
C LYS A 292 0.43 13.00 2.32
N PHE A 293 -0.44 13.22 3.28
CA PHE A 293 -1.64 14.07 3.10
C PHE A 293 -1.51 15.38 3.86
N ALA A 294 -2.25 16.40 3.40
CA ALA A 294 -2.36 17.66 4.13
C ALA A 294 -2.73 17.38 5.59
N TYR A 295 -1.97 17.97 6.52
CA TYR A 295 -2.20 17.73 7.94
C TYR A 295 -3.50 18.40 8.41
N LYS A 296 -4.40 17.61 8.97
CA LYS A 296 -5.63 18.07 9.61
C LYS A 296 -5.70 17.47 11.00
N ALA A 297 -5.40 18.30 12.00
CA ALA A 297 -5.36 17.89 13.39
C ALA A 297 -6.71 17.32 13.87
N VAL A 298 -6.67 16.16 14.50
CA VAL A 298 -7.82 15.53 15.17
C VAL A 298 -7.33 14.71 16.36
N SER A 299 -8.15 14.55 17.38
CA SER A 299 -7.93 13.64 18.51
C SER A 299 -6.58 13.85 19.23
N TYR A 300 -6.47 14.92 20.04
CA TYR A 300 -5.33 15.06 20.96
C TYR A 300 -5.42 14.02 22.10
N ARG A 301 -4.36 13.22 22.28
CA ARG A 301 -4.28 12.19 23.34
C ARG A 301 -2.89 12.16 23.96
N GLU A 302 -2.84 11.76 25.23
CA GLU A 302 -1.63 11.54 26.00
C GLU A 302 -1.42 10.04 26.21
N PHE A 303 -0.19 9.59 26.03
CA PHE A 303 0.24 8.19 26.17
C PHE A 303 1.39 8.14 27.17
N GLU A 304 1.18 7.47 28.30
CA GLU A 304 2.15 7.40 29.39
C GLU A 304 2.44 5.93 29.73
N SER A 305 3.72 5.60 29.91
CA SER A 305 4.13 4.29 30.40
C SER A 305 3.92 4.19 31.90
N GLU A 306 3.18 3.17 32.36
CA GLU A 306 3.03 2.89 33.82
C GLU A 306 4.34 2.40 34.45
N VAL A 307 5.30 1.89 33.65
CA VAL A 307 6.50 1.21 34.16
C VAL A 307 7.75 2.08 34.03
N THR A 308 7.86 2.87 32.95
CA THR A 308 9.02 3.72 32.69
C THR A 308 8.72 5.15 33.14
N PRO A 309 9.23 5.60 34.32
CA PRO A 309 8.93 6.93 34.83
C PRO A 309 9.35 8.04 33.88
N GLY A 310 8.43 8.97 33.60
CA GLY A 310 8.68 10.12 32.74
C GLY A 310 8.57 9.84 31.23
N LEU A 311 8.31 8.62 30.81
CA LEU A 311 7.99 8.30 29.42
C LEU A 311 6.53 8.62 29.16
N SER A 312 6.26 9.80 28.62
CA SER A 312 4.93 10.29 28.22
C SER A 312 5.04 11.06 26.92
N VAL A 313 4.07 10.89 26.04
CA VAL A 313 4.01 11.54 24.72
C VAL A 313 2.59 12.05 24.46
N SER A 314 2.48 13.29 24.00
CA SER A 314 1.22 13.88 23.57
C SER A 314 1.14 13.86 22.04
N VAL A 315 0.12 13.22 21.50
CA VAL A 315 -0.06 13.02 20.06
C VAL A 315 -1.34 13.67 19.57
N THR A 316 -1.27 14.31 18.44
CA THR A 316 -2.43 14.75 17.66
C THR A 316 -2.39 14.02 16.31
N SER A 317 -3.45 13.29 15.98
CA SER A 317 -3.51 12.49 14.74
C SER A 317 -3.88 13.34 13.52
N ASN A 318 -3.49 12.90 12.33
CA ASN A 318 -3.88 13.50 11.06
C ASN A 318 -5.20 12.87 10.56
N ALA A 319 -6.31 13.61 10.59
CA ALA A 319 -7.63 13.14 10.17
C ALA A 319 -7.64 12.61 8.72
N ASN A 320 -6.89 13.23 7.83
CA ASN A 320 -6.86 12.83 6.42
C ASN A 320 -6.16 11.48 6.22
N LEU A 321 -5.11 11.22 6.99
CA LEU A 321 -4.41 9.92 6.99
C LEU A 321 -5.31 8.83 7.60
N ILE A 322 -6.00 9.12 8.69
CA ILE A 322 -6.95 8.19 9.30
C ILE A 322 -8.11 7.87 8.35
N GLU A 323 -8.64 8.86 7.62
CA GLU A 323 -9.67 8.64 6.61
C GLU A 323 -9.19 7.71 5.50
N PHE A 324 -7.93 7.87 5.06
CA PHE A 324 -7.31 6.97 4.09
C PHE A 324 -7.23 5.54 4.62
N TYR A 325 -6.70 5.33 5.83
CA TYR A 325 -6.61 4.00 6.43
C TYR A 325 -8.00 3.35 6.63
N ASN A 326 -9.01 4.15 6.97
CA ASN A 326 -10.40 3.68 7.03
C ASN A 326 -10.95 3.21 5.68
N SER A 327 -10.42 3.72 4.58
CA SER A 327 -10.80 3.29 3.22
C SER A 327 -10.06 2.03 2.75
N PHE A 328 -8.99 1.64 3.45
CA PHE A 328 -8.16 0.51 3.04
C PHE A 328 -8.91 -0.81 3.27
N PRO A 329 -8.95 -1.73 2.29
CA PRO A 329 -9.67 -2.98 2.43
C PRO A 329 -8.96 -3.90 3.44
N GLN A 330 -9.72 -4.56 4.30
CA GLN A 330 -9.18 -5.54 5.24
C GLN A 330 -8.68 -6.79 4.49
N ILE A 331 -7.50 -7.26 4.88
CA ILE A 331 -6.84 -8.43 4.33
C ILE A 331 -6.90 -9.56 5.36
N ASP A 332 -7.31 -10.75 4.92
CA ASP A 332 -7.47 -11.90 5.81
C ASP A 332 -6.14 -12.34 6.44
N LYS A 333 -6.07 -12.28 7.77
CA LYS A 333 -5.02 -12.87 8.61
C LYS A 333 -3.56 -12.60 8.16
N ASP A 334 -3.29 -11.43 7.57
CA ASP A 334 -1.92 -11.05 7.20
C ASP A 334 -1.46 -9.75 7.91
N TRP A 335 -1.36 -9.82 9.23
CA TRP A 335 -0.95 -8.70 10.08
C TRP A 335 0.46 -8.18 9.76
N SER A 336 1.30 -9.02 9.12
CA SER A 336 2.65 -8.59 8.71
C SER A 336 2.62 -7.43 7.70
N LYS A 337 1.55 -7.29 6.92
CA LYS A 337 1.39 -6.18 5.98
C LYS A 337 1.15 -4.85 6.69
N TYR A 338 0.39 -4.87 7.78
CA TYR A 338 0.18 -3.69 8.62
C TYR A 338 1.47 -3.31 9.36
N ALA A 339 2.21 -4.30 9.87
CA ALA A 339 3.47 -4.08 10.57
C ALA A 339 4.63 -3.60 9.67
N ARG A 340 4.51 -3.74 8.33
CA ARG A 340 5.48 -3.15 7.39
C ARG A 340 5.27 -1.67 7.14
N THR A 341 4.10 -1.15 7.49
CA THR A 341 3.79 0.27 7.32
C THR A 341 4.53 1.09 8.36
N SER A 342 5.40 1.98 7.91
CA SER A 342 6.06 2.92 8.82
C SER A 342 5.03 3.88 9.42
N LEU A 343 5.32 4.39 10.63
CA LEU A 343 4.59 5.55 11.16
C LEU A 343 4.74 6.75 10.22
N SER A 344 3.77 7.65 10.21
CA SER A 344 3.87 8.93 9.53
C SER A 344 5.03 9.76 10.10
N GLU A 345 5.64 10.60 9.26
CA GLU A 345 6.78 11.43 9.69
C GLU A 345 6.37 12.39 10.82
N GLU A 346 5.14 12.92 10.75
CA GLU A 346 4.59 13.80 11.79
C GLU A 346 4.49 13.09 13.15
N LEU A 347 4.12 11.83 13.15
CA LEU A 347 4.03 11.03 14.38
C LEU A 347 5.43 10.64 14.88
N LYS A 348 6.36 10.27 14.00
CA LYS A 348 7.75 9.99 14.36
C LYS A 348 8.43 11.18 15.02
N GLU A 349 8.26 12.39 14.47
CA GLU A 349 8.85 13.63 15.02
C GLU A 349 8.43 13.89 16.47
N VAL A 350 7.23 13.44 16.86
CA VAL A 350 6.70 13.63 18.22
C VAL A 350 7.05 12.45 19.14
N LEU A 351 6.93 11.21 18.62
CA LEU A 351 7.03 9.98 19.41
C LEU A 351 8.49 9.54 19.64
N TYR A 352 9.31 9.52 18.58
CA TYR A 352 10.65 8.92 18.65
C TYR A 352 11.60 9.62 19.62
N PRO A 353 11.67 10.95 19.74
CA PRO A 353 12.60 11.59 20.66
C PRO A 353 12.41 11.12 22.12
N SER A 354 11.17 10.96 22.59
CA SER A 354 10.89 10.49 23.95
C SER A 354 11.24 9.01 24.15
N LEU A 355 10.98 8.16 23.13
CA LEU A 355 11.34 6.75 23.16
C LEU A 355 12.88 6.56 23.08
N GLU A 356 13.56 7.28 22.20
CA GLU A 356 15.03 7.26 22.06
C GLU A 356 15.71 7.69 23.35
N GLU A 357 15.22 8.73 24.02
CA GLU A 357 15.73 9.17 25.33
C GLU A 357 15.57 8.05 26.38
N ALA A 358 14.41 7.39 26.43
CA ALA A 358 14.14 6.32 27.39
C ALA A 358 15.01 5.07 27.18
N ILE A 359 15.36 4.72 25.93
CA ILE A 359 16.20 3.56 25.60
C ILE A 359 17.68 3.88 25.53
N SER A 360 18.08 5.16 25.59
CA SER A 360 19.47 5.58 25.45
C SER A 360 20.38 4.97 26.51
N GLY A 361 21.48 4.33 26.08
CA GLY A 361 22.46 3.68 26.97
C GLY A 361 21.96 2.39 27.65
N LYS A 362 20.83 1.83 27.22
CA LYS A 362 20.30 0.56 27.70
C LYS A 362 20.87 -0.63 26.93
N THR A 363 20.87 -1.81 27.57
CA THR A 363 21.09 -3.08 26.85
C THR A 363 19.95 -3.36 25.88
N GLN A 364 20.13 -4.28 24.91
CA GLN A 364 19.04 -4.65 24.00
C GLN A 364 17.81 -5.17 24.74
N GLU A 365 17.99 -6.01 25.76
CA GLU A 365 16.86 -6.54 26.56
C GLU A 365 16.14 -5.41 27.30
N GLU A 366 16.86 -4.49 27.94
CA GLU A 366 16.27 -3.35 28.63
C GLU A 366 15.52 -2.43 27.67
N ALA A 367 16.12 -2.10 26.51
CA ALA A 367 15.50 -1.26 25.50
C ALA A 367 14.22 -1.88 24.92
N VAL A 368 14.25 -3.17 24.56
CA VAL A 368 13.07 -3.90 24.10
C VAL A 368 11.99 -3.93 25.17
N ASN A 369 12.36 -4.15 26.46
CA ASN A 369 11.40 -4.16 27.56
C ASN A 369 10.76 -2.78 27.81
N ILE A 370 11.49 -1.68 27.60
CA ILE A 370 10.94 -0.31 27.69
C ILE A 370 9.89 -0.11 26.60
N LEU A 371 10.21 -0.44 25.34
CA LEU A 371 9.25 -0.33 24.24
C LEU A 371 8.04 -1.26 24.43
N LEU A 372 8.27 -2.49 24.88
CA LEU A 372 7.23 -3.46 25.19
C LEU A 372 6.27 -2.93 26.25
N ASN A 373 6.81 -2.44 27.38
CA ASN A 373 6.00 -1.90 28.48
C ASN A 373 5.25 -0.62 28.07
N PHE A 374 5.84 0.22 27.24
CA PHE A 374 5.14 1.38 26.69
C PHE A 374 3.89 0.93 25.92
N VAL A 375 4.04 -0.02 24.96
CA VAL A 375 2.89 -0.52 24.19
C VAL A 375 1.87 -1.23 25.07
N GLN A 376 2.32 -1.97 26.09
CA GLN A 376 1.45 -2.68 27.03
C GLN A 376 0.58 -1.74 27.88
N THR A 377 1.10 -0.58 28.28
CA THR A 377 0.51 0.22 29.35
C THR A 377 0.00 1.60 28.90
N ALA A 378 0.52 2.16 27.79
CA ALA A 378 0.09 3.46 27.31
C ALA A 378 -1.22 3.42 26.51
N PHE A 379 -1.75 2.23 26.20
CA PHE A 379 -2.96 2.06 25.39
C PHE A 379 -4.00 1.24 26.16
N ASP A 380 -5.25 1.68 26.13
CA ASP A 380 -6.37 0.91 26.65
C ASP A 380 -6.67 -0.30 25.77
N TYR A 381 -7.05 -1.42 26.39
CA TYR A 381 -7.34 -2.67 25.69
C TYR A 381 -8.83 -2.89 25.50
N LYS A 382 -9.23 -3.21 24.29
CA LYS A 382 -10.58 -3.66 23.95
C LYS A 382 -10.56 -4.42 22.64
N ILE A 383 -11.24 -5.56 22.58
CA ILE A 383 -11.33 -6.36 21.36
C ILE A 383 -12.15 -5.64 20.27
N ASP A 384 -11.80 -5.87 19.03
CA ASP A 384 -12.38 -5.17 17.86
C ASP A 384 -13.90 -5.28 17.76
N VAL A 385 -14.45 -6.48 17.99
CA VAL A 385 -15.91 -6.70 17.96
C VAL A 385 -16.66 -5.80 18.93
N GLU A 386 -16.07 -5.46 20.08
CA GLU A 386 -16.65 -4.54 21.04
C GLU A 386 -16.43 -3.07 20.66
N GLN A 387 -15.37 -2.77 19.90
CA GLN A 387 -15.06 -1.40 19.47
C GLN A 387 -15.74 -1.04 18.13
N PHE A 388 -15.62 -1.93 17.15
CA PHE A 388 -16.05 -1.69 15.76
C PHE A 388 -17.28 -2.51 15.35
N GLY A 389 -17.59 -3.61 16.06
CA GLY A 389 -18.62 -4.57 15.67
C GLY A 389 -18.14 -5.64 14.69
N TYR A 390 -16.87 -5.60 14.30
CA TYR A 390 -16.21 -6.54 13.38
C TYR A 390 -14.70 -6.57 13.67
N GLU A 391 -13.97 -7.58 13.17
CA GLU A 391 -12.51 -7.68 13.27
C GLU A 391 -11.84 -6.65 12.37
N ARG A 392 -10.81 -5.96 12.86
CA ARG A 392 -10.11 -4.93 12.12
C ARG A 392 -8.70 -4.72 12.64
N ALA A 393 -7.69 -5.09 11.87
CA ALA A 393 -6.31 -4.70 12.18
C ALA A 393 -6.11 -3.20 11.91
N LEU A 394 -5.45 -2.51 12.84
CA LEU A 394 -5.11 -1.09 12.73
C LEU A 394 -3.72 -0.88 12.15
N PHE A 395 -3.56 0.13 11.32
CA PHE A 395 -2.24 0.64 10.96
C PHE A 395 -1.59 1.35 12.15
N PRO A 396 -0.25 1.44 12.22
CA PRO A 396 0.45 1.97 13.39
C PRO A 396 -0.02 3.35 13.87
N ASP A 397 -0.33 4.28 12.95
CA ASP A 397 -0.85 5.62 13.29
C ASP A 397 -2.26 5.57 13.90
N GLU A 398 -3.08 4.59 13.52
CA GLU A 398 -4.45 4.47 14.00
C GLU A 398 -4.54 4.15 15.48
N LEU A 399 -3.52 3.49 16.08
CA LEU A 399 -3.48 3.22 17.52
C LEU A 399 -3.46 4.52 18.33
N PHE A 400 -2.88 5.58 17.80
CA PHE A 400 -2.85 6.89 18.45
C PHE A 400 -4.14 7.68 18.27
N TYR A 401 -4.99 7.27 17.35
CA TYR A 401 -6.28 7.89 17.09
C TYR A 401 -7.44 7.19 17.83
N TYR A 402 -7.57 5.87 17.70
CA TYR A 402 -8.65 5.11 18.31
C TYR A 402 -8.47 4.97 19.82
N PRO A 403 -9.58 4.93 20.59
CA PRO A 403 -9.50 4.86 22.07
C PRO A 403 -8.94 3.56 22.58
N TYR A 404 -9.09 2.47 21.84
CA TYR A 404 -8.70 1.13 22.25
C TYR A 404 -7.90 0.42 21.16
N SER A 405 -7.13 -0.59 21.58
CA SER A 405 -6.38 -1.48 20.71
C SER A 405 -6.42 -2.90 21.30
N ASP A 406 -6.24 -3.92 20.49
CA ASP A 406 -6.14 -5.29 20.98
C ASP A 406 -4.79 -5.97 20.68
N CYS A 407 -4.72 -7.30 20.63
CA CYS A 407 -3.44 -8.00 20.60
C CYS A 407 -2.68 -7.81 19.28
N GLU A 408 -3.36 -7.81 18.13
CA GLU A 408 -2.71 -7.59 16.83
C GLU A 408 -2.23 -6.17 16.66
N ASP A 409 -3.05 -5.19 17.03
CA ASP A 409 -2.71 -3.78 16.92
C ASP A 409 -1.44 -3.45 17.68
N ARG A 410 -1.38 -3.92 18.94
CA ARG A 410 -0.21 -3.76 19.82
C ARG A 410 1.01 -4.48 19.26
N SER A 411 0.83 -5.68 18.69
CA SER A 411 1.90 -6.45 18.06
C SER A 411 2.44 -5.76 16.81
N ILE A 412 1.57 -5.15 16.02
CA ILE A 412 1.92 -4.33 14.86
C ILE A 412 2.77 -3.13 15.31
N LEU A 413 2.27 -2.31 16.24
CA LEU A 413 2.99 -1.12 16.70
C LEU A 413 4.34 -1.48 17.34
N PHE A 414 4.37 -2.48 18.23
CA PHE A 414 5.59 -2.92 18.88
C PHE A 414 6.65 -3.37 17.85
N SER A 415 6.21 -4.10 16.81
CA SER A 415 7.11 -4.55 15.76
C SER A 415 7.76 -3.37 15.02
N VAL A 416 6.99 -2.34 14.70
CA VAL A 416 7.51 -1.11 14.04
C VAL A 416 8.50 -0.39 14.95
N LEU A 417 8.16 -0.19 16.23
CA LEU A 417 9.04 0.51 17.18
C LEU A 417 10.38 -0.22 17.39
N VAL A 418 10.35 -1.54 17.54
CA VAL A 418 11.59 -2.33 17.73
C VAL A 418 12.45 -2.32 16.45
N HIS A 419 11.83 -2.44 15.29
CA HIS A 419 12.54 -2.38 14.01
C HIS A 419 13.17 -1.00 13.79
N ASP A 420 12.39 0.08 13.95
CA ASP A 420 12.84 1.43 13.61
C ASP A 420 13.86 1.99 14.61
N LEU A 421 13.71 1.70 15.91
CA LEU A 421 14.53 2.28 16.97
C LEU A 421 15.73 1.42 17.39
N LEU A 422 15.66 0.10 17.16
CA LEU A 422 16.69 -0.84 17.61
C LEU A 422 17.33 -1.65 16.47
N ASP A 423 16.83 -1.54 15.25
CA ASP A 423 17.30 -2.33 14.08
C ASP A 423 17.27 -3.85 14.35
N LEU A 424 16.26 -4.33 15.10
CA LEU A 424 16.09 -5.74 15.40
C LEU A 424 14.96 -6.35 14.57
N ASN A 425 15.17 -7.61 14.14
CA ASN A 425 14.13 -8.35 13.42
C ASN A 425 13.05 -8.83 14.38
N VAL A 426 11.80 -8.58 13.98
CA VAL A 426 10.60 -9.00 14.70
C VAL A 426 9.75 -9.89 13.79
N VAL A 427 9.08 -10.87 14.38
CA VAL A 427 8.05 -11.67 13.72
C VAL A 427 6.75 -11.62 14.52
N ILE A 428 5.62 -11.73 13.82
CA ILE A 428 4.31 -11.86 14.46
C ILE A 428 4.03 -13.34 14.70
N LEU A 429 3.49 -13.64 15.87
CA LEU A 429 3.06 -14.97 16.28
C LEU A 429 1.53 -14.99 16.36
N TYR A 430 0.91 -15.87 15.58
CA TYR A 430 -0.51 -16.16 15.71
C TYR A 430 -0.71 -17.50 16.38
N TYR A 431 -1.24 -17.49 17.59
CA TYR A 431 -1.71 -18.67 18.32
C TYR A 431 -3.17 -18.93 17.92
N PRO A 432 -3.44 -20.04 17.21
CA PRO A 432 -4.80 -20.30 16.75
C PRO A 432 -5.74 -20.64 17.91
N GLU A 433 -7.00 -20.35 17.73
CA GLU A 433 -8.05 -20.78 18.62
C GLU A 433 -8.11 -22.31 18.71
N THR A 434 -8.32 -22.81 19.94
CA THR A 434 -8.52 -24.23 20.24
C THR A 434 -9.80 -24.40 21.04
N ASP A 435 -10.15 -25.65 21.41
CA ASP A 435 -11.31 -25.90 22.27
C ASP A 435 -11.19 -25.25 23.66
N ILE A 436 -9.96 -24.96 24.12
CA ILE A 436 -9.67 -24.45 25.46
C ILE A 436 -9.02 -23.08 25.50
N THR A 437 -8.48 -22.59 24.36
CA THR A 437 -7.83 -21.28 24.25
C THR A 437 -8.49 -20.44 23.16
N THR A 438 -8.53 -19.14 23.38
CA THR A 438 -8.92 -18.16 22.34
C THR A 438 -7.78 -17.94 21.35
N GLY A 439 -8.06 -17.32 20.20
CA GLY A 439 -7.01 -16.84 19.31
C GLY A 439 -6.19 -15.72 19.98
N HIS A 440 -4.88 -15.67 19.72
CA HIS A 440 -4.00 -14.65 20.28
C HIS A 440 -2.89 -14.27 19.33
N ILE A 441 -2.50 -13.00 19.35
CA ILE A 441 -1.40 -12.48 18.56
C ILE A 441 -0.37 -11.84 19.49
N ALA A 442 0.87 -12.27 19.32
CA ALA A 442 2.05 -11.79 20.02
C ALA A 442 3.18 -11.55 19.03
N THR A 443 4.37 -11.28 19.54
CA THR A 443 5.58 -11.11 18.73
C THR A 443 6.74 -11.94 19.26
N ALA A 444 7.80 -12.04 18.45
CA ALA A 444 9.10 -12.48 18.95
C ALA A 444 10.22 -11.67 18.27
N VAL A 445 11.24 -11.35 19.04
CA VAL A 445 12.37 -10.51 18.65
C VAL A 445 13.63 -11.36 18.52
N ARG A 446 14.40 -11.12 17.44
CA ARG A 446 15.74 -11.70 17.27
C ARG A 446 16.77 -10.75 17.90
N PHE A 447 17.22 -11.09 19.09
CA PHE A 447 18.30 -10.38 19.75
C PHE A 447 19.67 -10.78 19.18
N THR A 448 20.65 -9.89 19.24
CA THR A 448 22.06 -10.24 18.99
C THR A 448 22.72 -10.80 20.26
N ASP A 449 22.21 -10.42 21.42
CA ASP A 449 22.64 -10.92 22.72
C ASP A 449 21.90 -12.22 23.08
N ASP A 450 22.46 -13.05 23.95
CA ASP A 450 21.81 -14.25 24.47
C ASP A 450 20.85 -13.88 25.61
N ILE A 451 19.57 -13.86 25.31
CA ILE A 451 18.50 -13.47 26.23
C ILE A 451 17.76 -14.71 26.72
N ASP A 452 17.67 -14.89 28.02
CA ASP A 452 16.86 -15.95 28.62
C ASP A 452 15.37 -15.75 28.29
N GLY A 453 14.65 -16.85 28.09
CA GLY A 453 13.20 -16.82 27.88
C GLY A 453 12.67 -17.85 26.91
N ASP A 454 11.36 -17.94 26.85
CA ASP A 454 10.64 -18.78 25.90
C ASP A 454 10.98 -18.33 24.48
N SER A 455 11.36 -19.26 23.61
CA SER A 455 11.94 -18.94 22.32
C SER A 455 11.82 -20.08 21.32
N PHE A 456 12.09 -19.80 20.07
CA PHE A 456 12.21 -20.75 18.98
C PHE A 456 13.32 -20.30 18.02
N SER A 457 13.68 -21.18 17.07
CA SER A 457 14.71 -20.87 16.07
C SER A 457 14.12 -20.93 14.68
N LEU A 458 14.41 -19.91 13.89
CA LEU A 458 14.22 -19.86 12.46
C LEU A 458 15.58 -20.02 11.76
N LYS A 459 15.60 -19.99 10.42
CA LYS A 459 16.84 -20.16 9.64
C LYS A 459 17.90 -19.09 9.94
N ASP A 460 17.45 -17.88 10.27
CA ASP A 460 18.27 -16.70 10.51
C ASP A 460 18.61 -16.44 11.98
N GLY A 461 18.14 -17.28 12.91
CA GLY A 461 18.52 -17.17 14.32
C GLY A 461 17.44 -17.54 15.31
N ARG A 462 17.73 -17.25 16.58
CA ARG A 462 16.83 -17.49 17.71
C ARG A 462 15.96 -16.26 17.93
N TYR A 463 14.66 -16.49 18.11
CA TYR A 463 13.65 -15.49 18.39
C TYR A 463 13.09 -15.71 19.79
N VAL A 464 13.05 -14.66 20.60
CA VAL A 464 12.56 -14.65 21.99
C VAL A 464 11.18 -14.00 22.02
N VAL A 465 10.20 -14.63 22.65
CA VAL A 465 8.82 -14.14 22.71
C VAL A 465 8.76 -12.79 23.42
N CYS A 466 8.04 -11.86 22.85
CA CYS A 466 7.69 -10.56 23.42
C CYS A 466 6.19 -10.36 23.18
N ASP A 467 5.38 -10.28 24.22
CA ASP A 467 3.91 -10.22 24.10
C ASP A 467 3.39 -8.84 24.52
N PRO A 468 3.05 -7.96 23.54
CA PRO A 468 2.55 -6.61 23.83
C PRO A 468 1.14 -6.58 24.46
N ALA A 469 0.42 -7.68 24.42
CA ALA A 469 -0.89 -7.80 25.04
C ALA A 469 -0.87 -8.53 26.39
N TYR A 470 0.33 -8.97 26.85
CA TYR A 470 0.53 -9.55 28.18
C TYR A 470 1.12 -8.49 29.11
N ILE A 471 0.24 -7.75 29.80
CA ILE A 471 0.61 -6.57 30.59
C ILE A 471 1.65 -6.91 31.67
N TYR A 472 2.72 -6.13 31.72
CA TYR A 472 3.91 -6.26 32.58
C TYR A 472 4.80 -7.48 32.28
N ALA A 473 4.54 -8.24 31.21
CA ALA A 473 5.48 -9.27 30.77
C ALA A 473 6.76 -8.61 30.21
N THR A 474 7.89 -9.26 30.44
CA THR A 474 9.18 -8.91 29.84
C THR A 474 9.51 -9.85 28.68
N ALA A 475 10.51 -9.51 27.87
CA ALA A 475 11.02 -10.40 26.84
C ALA A 475 11.29 -11.80 27.39
N GLY A 476 10.83 -12.83 26.70
CA GLY A 476 10.93 -14.23 27.09
C GLY A 476 9.77 -14.77 27.95
N MET A 477 8.71 -13.98 28.18
CA MET A 477 7.52 -14.44 28.90
C MET A 477 6.38 -14.73 27.94
N THR A 478 5.89 -15.98 27.92
CA THR A 478 4.68 -16.40 27.21
C THR A 478 3.53 -16.55 28.19
N GLN A 479 2.33 -16.11 27.83
CA GLN A 479 1.12 -16.37 28.66
C GLN A 479 0.92 -17.87 28.84
N ASN A 480 0.53 -18.27 30.07
CA ASN A 480 0.45 -19.69 30.45
C ASN A 480 -0.45 -20.52 29.51
N ASP A 481 -1.54 -19.93 29.05
CA ASP A 481 -2.51 -20.60 28.17
C ASP A 481 -1.96 -20.93 26.80
N TYR A 482 -0.91 -20.25 26.34
CA TYR A 482 -0.29 -20.43 25.02
C TYR A 482 1.05 -21.18 25.05
N LYS A 483 1.58 -21.53 26.23
CA LYS A 483 2.87 -22.26 26.35
C LYS A 483 2.92 -23.61 25.63
N THR A 484 1.76 -24.21 25.41
CA THR A 484 1.61 -25.51 24.74
C THR A 484 0.96 -25.41 23.36
N VAL A 485 0.63 -24.22 22.91
CA VAL A 485 0.06 -23.97 21.58
C VAL A 485 1.16 -23.60 20.61
N SER A 486 1.29 -24.32 19.51
CA SER A 486 2.27 -24.01 18.46
C SER A 486 1.79 -22.85 17.60
N PRO A 487 2.46 -21.69 17.58
CA PRO A 487 2.04 -20.54 16.79
C PRO A 487 2.39 -20.68 15.32
N PHE A 488 1.63 -20.01 14.46
CA PHE A 488 2.05 -19.65 13.11
C PHE A 488 2.95 -18.41 13.21
N VAL A 489 4.04 -18.42 12.44
CA VAL A 489 5.02 -17.33 12.44
C VAL A 489 4.88 -16.54 11.14
N TYR A 490 4.63 -15.24 11.24
CA TYR A 490 4.57 -14.31 10.12
C TYR A 490 5.80 -13.42 10.12
N ARG A 491 6.63 -13.55 9.07
CA ARG A 491 7.75 -12.63 8.88
C ARG A 491 7.24 -11.27 8.40
N ILE A 492 7.81 -10.22 8.95
CA ILE A 492 7.48 -8.84 8.57
C ILE A 492 8.48 -8.34 7.53
N TRP A 493 9.76 -8.50 7.80
CA TRP A 493 10.87 -8.07 6.91
C TRP A 493 11.71 -9.26 6.47
N ASP A 494 12.42 -9.11 5.36
CA ASP A 494 13.42 -10.08 4.92
C ASP A 494 14.53 -10.17 5.97
N ALA A 495 15.06 -11.37 6.17
CA ALA A 495 16.22 -11.56 7.04
C ALA A 495 17.43 -10.89 6.38
N ASN A 496 17.97 -9.86 7.00
CA ASN A 496 19.27 -9.26 6.64
C ASN A 496 20.41 -10.21 7.01
#